data_eb31bee7d74d8b62598dfe98cfa81d60
#
_entry.id   eb31bee7d74d8b62598dfe98cfa81d60
#
_cell.length_a   1.000
_cell.length_b   1.000
_cell.length_c   1.000
_cell.angle_alpha   90.00
_cell.angle_beta   90.00
_cell.angle_gamma   90.00
#
_symmetry.space_group_name_H-M   'P 1'
#
loop_
_entity.id
_entity.type
_entity.pdbx_description
1 polymer ?
#
loop_
_entity_poly.entity_id
_entity_poly.type
_entity_poly.pdbx_seq_one_letter_code
_entity_poly.pdbx_strand_id
1 'polypeptide(L)'
;MTHIASSITLFVLAGLAEISGGYLVWSWWRDGRAWFLGVLGAVILVLYGVIPTYQTAHFGRVYAAYGGVFVVMSVLWGWAIDRVVPDRYDLIGALVCILGVGIIMYAPRPH
;
A
#
# COMPACT_ATOMS: atom_id res chain seq x y z
N MET A 1 -6.47 16.81 13.01
CA MET A 1 -7.33 15.76 12.43
C MET A 1 -7.21 15.71 10.93
N THR A 2 -7.35 16.85 10.23
CA THR A 2 -7.20 16.87 8.77
C THR A 2 -5.83 16.35 8.32
N HIS A 3 -4.78 16.63 9.09
CA HIS A 3 -3.44 16.11 8.79
C HIS A 3 -3.39 14.58 8.81
N ILE A 4 -3.98 13.96 9.83
CA ILE A 4 -4.01 12.49 9.92
C ILE A 4 -4.85 11.91 8.79
N ALA A 5 -6.02 12.52 8.52
CA ALA A 5 -6.88 12.07 7.44
C ALA A 5 -6.18 12.16 6.08
N SER A 6 -5.46 13.25 5.81
CA SER A 6 -4.69 13.41 4.59
C SER A 6 -3.59 12.36 4.48
N SER A 7 -2.89 12.11 5.57
CA SER A 7 -1.81 11.12 5.61
C SER A 7 -2.34 9.72 5.30
N ILE A 8 -3.44 9.33 5.93
CA ILE A 8 -4.06 8.02 5.68
C ILE A 8 -4.52 7.91 4.23
N THR A 9 -5.15 8.97 3.70
CA THR A 9 -5.60 8.98 2.30
C THR A 9 -4.41 8.77 1.35
N LEU A 10 -3.28 9.42 1.60
CA LEU A 10 -2.08 9.25 0.78
C LEU A 10 -1.56 7.81 0.84
N PHE A 11 -1.54 7.18 2.01
CA PHE A 11 -1.14 5.79 2.14
C PHE A 11 -2.08 4.85 1.37
N VAL A 12 -3.38 5.09 1.45
CA VAL A 12 -4.37 4.27 0.73
C VAL A 12 -4.19 4.44 -0.77
N LEU A 13 -4.03 5.67 -1.25
CA LEU A 13 -3.81 5.92 -2.68
C LEU A 13 -2.52 5.28 -3.16
N ALA A 14 -1.45 5.37 -2.39
CA ALA A 14 -0.18 4.72 -2.73
C ALA A 14 -0.35 3.21 -2.81
N GLY A 15 -1.07 2.63 -1.85
CA GLY A 15 -1.33 1.19 -1.85
C GLY A 15 -2.15 0.74 -3.03
N LEU A 16 -3.19 1.48 -3.38
CA LEU A 16 -4.00 1.16 -4.56
C LEU A 16 -3.17 1.23 -5.83
N ALA A 17 -2.32 2.25 -5.96
CA ALA A 17 -1.45 2.39 -7.12
C ALA A 17 -0.44 1.25 -7.20
N GLU A 18 0.21 0.91 -6.09
CA GLU A 18 1.21 -0.17 -6.11
C GLU A 18 0.57 -1.52 -6.41
N ILE A 19 -0.52 -1.84 -5.73
CA ILE A 19 -1.16 -3.15 -5.92
C ILE A 19 -1.71 -3.28 -7.32
N SER A 20 -2.44 -2.26 -7.81
CA SER A 20 -3.02 -2.32 -9.15
C SER A 20 -1.93 -2.33 -10.23
N GLY A 21 -0.89 -1.52 -10.07
CA GLY A 21 0.24 -1.52 -11.00
C GLY A 21 0.97 -2.84 -11.01
N GLY A 22 1.26 -3.38 -9.84
CA GLY A 22 1.90 -4.70 -9.71
C GLY A 22 1.04 -5.81 -10.29
N TYR A 23 -0.28 -5.76 -10.07
CA TYR A 23 -1.21 -6.73 -10.62
C TYR A 23 -1.21 -6.72 -12.14
N LEU A 24 -1.17 -5.53 -12.76
CA LEU A 24 -1.12 -5.42 -14.21
C LEU A 24 0.20 -5.96 -14.78
N VAL A 25 1.33 -5.68 -14.12
CA VAL A 25 2.62 -6.22 -14.53
C VAL A 25 2.62 -7.74 -14.39
N TRP A 26 2.07 -8.27 -13.30
CA TRP A 26 1.94 -9.71 -13.07
C TRP A 26 1.10 -10.34 -14.18
N SER A 27 -0.04 -9.73 -14.54
CA SER A 27 -0.93 -10.24 -15.57
C SER A 27 -0.23 -10.31 -16.91
N TRP A 28 0.57 -9.29 -17.24
CA TRP A 28 1.34 -9.29 -18.48
C TRP A 28 2.46 -10.32 -18.46
N TRP A 29 3.32 -10.25 -17.46
CA TRP A 29 4.57 -11.04 -17.46
C TRP A 29 4.32 -12.50 -17.11
N ARG A 30 3.59 -12.73 -16.03
CA ARG A 30 3.41 -14.09 -15.53
C ARG A 30 2.27 -14.83 -16.22
N ASP A 31 1.15 -14.14 -16.44
CA ASP A 31 -0.04 -14.74 -17.00
C ASP A 31 -0.09 -14.66 -18.52
N GLY A 32 0.89 -14.04 -19.15
CA GLY A 32 1.01 -14.00 -20.60
C GLY A 32 -0.04 -13.16 -21.31
N ARG A 33 -0.60 -12.16 -20.60
CA ARG A 33 -1.63 -11.30 -21.19
C ARG A 33 -1.00 -10.19 -22.04
N ALA A 34 -1.84 -9.32 -22.59
CA ALA A 34 -1.44 -8.30 -23.55
C ALA A 34 -0.35 -7.38 -23.01
N TRP A 35 0.58 -7.01 -23.88
CA TRP A 35 1.74 -6.18 -23.52
C TRP A 35 1.35 -4.81 -22.96
N PHE A 36 0.24 -4.22 -23.42
CA PHE A 36 -0.16 -2.90 -22.93
C PHE A 36 -0.53 -2.90 -21.44
N LEU A 37 -0.89 -4.05 -20.88
CA LEU A 37 -1.11 -4.16 -19.44
C LEU A 37 0.17 -3.92 -18.68
N GLY A 38 1.30 -4.40 -19.19
CA GLY A 38 2.61 -4.13 -18.60
C GLY A 38 2.97 -2.66 -18.64
N VAL A 39 2.70 -1.99 -19.76
CA VAL A 39 2.96 -0.56 -19.89
C VAL A 39 2.09 0.26 -18.94
N LEU A 40 0.80 -0.05 -18.89
CA LEU A 40 -0.12 0.63 -17.97
C LEU A 40 0.30 0.41 -16.52
N GLY A 41 0.65 -0.82 -16.17
CA GLY A 41 1.14 -1.12 -14.83
C GLY A 41 2.40 -0.34 -14.46
N ALA A 42 3.33 -0.22 -15.42
CA ALA A 42 4.56 0.54 -15.20
C ALA A 42 4.27 2.01 -14.93
N VAL A 43 3.35 2.62 -15.69
CA VAL A 43 2.94 4.01 -15.48
C VAL A 43 2.33 4.18 -14.08
N ILE A 44 1.44 3.28 -13.68
CA ILE A 44 0.80 3.33 -12.37
C ILE A 44 1.83 3.17 -11.25
N LEU A 45 2.85 2.30 -11.44
CA LEU A 45 3.90 2.13 -10.44
C LEU A 45 4.76 3.38 -10.28
N VAL A 46 4.98 4.14 -11.36
CA VAL A 46 5.66 5.44 -11.25
C VAL A 46 4.80 6.41 -10.44
N LEU A 47 3.48 6.44 -10.67
CA LEU A 47 2.56 7.26 -9.88
C LEU A 47 2.60 6.84 -8.41
N TYR A 48 2.66 5.55 -8.13
CA TYR A 48 2.84 5.07 -6.77
C TYR A 48 4.08 5.70 -6.11
N GLY A 49 5.19 5.78 -6.84
CA GLY A 49 6.41 6.39 -6.32
C GLY A 49 6.26 7.87 -6.00
N VAL A 50 5.38 8.57 -6.72
CA VAL A 50 5.15 10.02 -6.52
C VAL A 50 4.23 10.29 -5.33
N ILE A 51 3.18 9.47 -5.15
CA ILE A 51 2.15 9.74 -4.13
C ILE A 51 2.72 9.90 -2.72
N PRO A 52 3.62 9.02 -2.23
CA PRO A 52 4.15 9.17 -0.88
C PRO A 52 4.99 10.42 -0.66
N THR A 53 5.45 11.07 -1.71
CA THR A 53 6.26 12.29 -1.57
C THR A 53 5.46 13.45 -0.96
N TYR A 54 4.13 13.34 -0.94
CA TYR A 54 3.28 14.37 -0.33
C TYR A 54 3.08 14.17 1.17
N GLN A 55 3.62 13.10 1.75
CA GLN A 55 3.63 12.96 3.21
C GLN A 55 4.60 13.96 3.83
N THR A 56 4.31 14.37 5.06
CA THR A 56 5.13 15.39 5.75
C THR A 56 6.34 14.81 6.45
N ALA A 57 6.37 13.51 6.73
CA ALA A 57 7.51 12.86 7.37
C ALA A 57 8.62 12.58 6.34
N HIS A 58 9.81 12.24 6.83
CA HIS A 58 10.92 11.91 5.93
C HIS A 58 10.75 10.53 5.31
N PHE A 59 11.52 10.28 4.26
CA PHE A 59 11.38 9.12 3.39
C PHE A 59 11.35 7.79 4.17
N GLY A 60 12.33 7.56 5.04
CA GLY A 60 12.42 6.27 5.73
C GLY A 60 11.21 5.97 6.60
N ARG A 61 10.73 6.99 7.32
CA ARG A 61 9.54 6.83 8.16
C ARG A 61 8.28 6.57 7.33
N VAL A 62 8.13 7.32 6.25
CA VAL A 62 6.98 7.15 5.35
C VAL A 62 6.95 5.74 4.78
N TYR A 63 8.09 5.26 4.30
CA TYR A 63 8.12 3.92 3.69
C TYR A 63 7.98 2.80 4.71
N ALA A 64 8.51 2.98 5.92
CA ALA A 64 8.29 2.00 6.99
C ALA A 64 6.81 1.88 7.34
N ALA A 65 6.13 3.02 7.51
CA ALA A 65 4.70 3.01 7.79
C ALA A 65 3.89 2.50 6.61
N TYR A 66 4.27 2.90 5.40
CA TYR A 66 3.60 2.44 4.20
C TYR A 66 3.63 0.91 4.10
N GLY A 67 4.75 0.28 4.46
CA GLY A 67 4.84 -1.18 4.44
C GLY A 67 3.75 -1.85 5.26
N GLY A 68 3.43 -1.30 6.43
CA GLY A 68 2.35 -1.82 7.27
C GLY A 68 0.96 -1.62 6.65
N VAL A 69 0.72 -0.45 6.08
CA VAL A 69 -0.53 -0.18 5.36
C VAL A 69 -0.67 -1.11 4.17
N PHE A 70 0.43 -1.31 3.45
CA PHE A 70 0.45 -2.19 2.28
C PHE A 70 0.07 -3.62 2.63
N VAL A 71 0.55 -4.14 3.77
CA VAL A 71 0.18 -5.49 4.23
C VAL A 71 -1.33 -5.62 4.37
N VAL A 72 -1.97 -4.65 5.03
CA VAL A 72 -3.43 -4.67 5.21
C VAL A 72 -4.14 -4.61 3.87
N MET A 73 -3.70 -3.73 2.99
CA MET A 73 -4.33 -3.57 1.68
C MET A 73 -4.14 -4.81 0.82
N SER A 74 -3.00 -5.47 0.93
CA SER A 74 -2.74 -6.72 0.20
C SER A 74 -3.65 -7.85 0.66
N VAL A 75 -3.90 -7.95 1.96
CA VAL A 75 -4.85 -8.93 2.49
C VAL A 75 -6.25 -8.65 1.97
N LEU A 76 -6.65 -7.38 1.96
CA LEU A 76 -7.97 -6.99 1.43
C LEU A 76 -8.07 -7.25 -0.07
N TRP A 77 -7.02 -6.99 -0.82
CA TRP A 77 -6.98 -7.27 -2.25
C TRP A 77 -7.13 -8.77 -2.52
N GLY A 78 -6.39 -9.59 -1.78
CA GLY A 78 -6.49 -11.04 -1.91
C GLY A 78 -7.91 -11.54 -1.66
N TRP A 79 -8.60 -10.91 -0.70
CA TRP A 79 -9.98 -11.26 -0.40
C TRP A 79 -10.93 -10.81 -1.52
N ALA A 80 -10.81 -9.54 -1.93
CA ALA A 80 -11.76 -8.95 -2.88
C ALA A 80 -11.54 -9.42 -4.32
N ILE A 81 -10.29 -9.55 -4.75
CA ILE A 81 -9.93 -9.82 -6.15
C ILE A 81 -9.56 -11.28 -6.36
N ASP A 82 -8.69 -11.82 -5.52
CA ASP A 82 -8.25 -13.22 -5.65
C ASP A 82 -9.24 -14.19 -5.03
N ARG A 83 -10.20 -13.69 -4.28
CA ARG A 83 -11.26 -14.47 -3.62
C ARG A 83 -10.72 -15.45 -2.59
N VAL A 84 -9.63 -15.09 -1.94
CA VAL A 84 -9.05 -15.87 -0.86
C VAL A 84 -9.47 -15.23 0.47
N VAL A 85 -10.29 -15.94 1.24
CA VAL A 85 -10.76 -15.43 2.54
C VAL A 85 -9.59 -15.37 3.51
N PRO A 86 -9.34 -14.22 4.15
CA PRO A 86 -8.25 -14.12 5.12
C PRO A 86 -8.50 -15.05 6.32
N ASP A 87 -7.47 -15.74 6.77
CA ASP A 87 -7.57 -16.55 7.98
C ASP A 87 -7.20 -15.70 9.20
N ARG A 88 -7.24 -16.33 10.39
CA ARG A 88 -6.92 -15.59 11.61
C ARG A 88 -5.48 -15.09 11.66
N TYR A 89 -4.55 -15.78 11.01
CA TYR A 89 -3.15 -15.35 10.98
C TYR A 89 -2.96 -14.13 10.08
N ASP A 90 -3.67 -14.07 8.96
CA ASP A 90 -3.71 -12.88 8.12
C ASP A 90 -4.24 -11.68 8.91
N LEU A 91 -5.32 -11.88 9.66
CA LEU A 91 -5.95 -10.80 10.42
C LEU A 91 -5.07 -10.35 11.58
N ILE A 92 -4.46 -11.27 12.31
CA ILE A 92 -3.56 -10.92 13.42
C ILE A 92 -2.34 -10.16 12.89
N GLY A 93 -1.73 -10.66 11.82
CA GLY A 93 -0.58 -9.99 11.22
C GLY A 93 -0.90 -8.59 10.73
N ALA A 94 -2.05 -8.44 10.06
CA ALA A 94 -2.51 -7.13 9.60
C ALA A 94 -2.73 -6.17 10.76
N LEU A 95 -3.33 -6.63 11.85
CA LEU A 95 -3.56 -5.81 13.03
C LEU A 95 -2.23 -5.34 13.64
N VAL A 96 -1.26 -6.24 13.79
CA VAL A 96 0.05 -5.90 14.31
C VAL A 96 0.73 -4.83 13.43
N CYS A 97 0.62 -4.97 12.11
CA CYS A 97 1.16 -3.99 11.17
C CYS A 97 0.51 -2.61 11.35
N ILE A 98 -0.80 -2.55 11.51
CA ILE A 98 -1.52 -1.29 11.70
C ILE A 98 -1.13 -0.63 13.02
N LEU A 99 -0.97 -1.40 14.09
CA LEU A 99 -0.48 -0.85 15.36
C LEU A 99 0.93 -0.26 15.18
N GLY A 100 1.80 -0.96 14.45
CA GLY A 100 3.13 -0.45 14.14
C GLY A 100 3.09 0.85 13.34
N VAL A 101 2.22 0.95 12.35
CA VAL A 101 2.04 2.18 11.55
C VAL A 101 1.61 3.34 12.46
N GLY A 102 0.64 3.10 13.35
CA GLY A 102 0.17 4.12 14.26
C GLY A 102 1.30 4.65 15.15
N ILE A 103 2.14 3.76 15.64
CA ILE A 103 3.29 4.15 16.47
C ILE A 103 4.30 4.95 15.64
N ILE A 104 4.64 4.48 14.45
CA ILE A 104 5.66 5.14 13.63
C ILE A 104 5.23 6.54 13.21
N MET A 105 3.98 6.68 12.76
CA MET A 105 3.54 7.92 12.12
C MET A 105 2.90 8.91 13.08
N TYR A 106 2.13 8.42 14.06
CA TYR A 106 1.23 9.28 14.79
C TYR A 106 1.46 9.34 16.29
N ALA A 107 2.45 8.60 16.81
CA ALA A 107 2.79 8.70 18.22
C ALA A 107 3.31 10.11 18.55
N PRO A 108 2.88 10.71 19.69
CA PRO A 108 3.42 12.01 20.10
C PRO A 108 4.90 11.87 20.46
N ARG A 109 5.74 12.65 19.80
CA ARG A 109 7.19 12.62 20.02
C ARG A 109 7.68 13.94 20.61
N PRO A 110 8.66 13.90 21.51
CA PRO A 110 9.34 15.12 21.90
C PRO A 110 10.15 15.67 20.73
N HIS A 111 10.24 16.99 20.64
CA HIS A 111 10.99 17.67 19.59
C HIS A 111 12.37 18.10 20.09
#